data_47c3ea0f292b7d2559c66cc85bcc7d5b
#
_entry.id   47c3ea0f292b7d2559c66cc85bcc7d5b
#
_cell.length_a   1.000
_cell.length_b   1.000
_cell.length_c   1.000
_cell.angle_alpha   90.00
_cell.angle_beta   90.00
_cell.angle_gamma   90.00
#
_symmetry.space_group_name_H-M   'P 1'
#
loop_
_entity.id
_entity.type
_entity.pdbx_description
1 polymer ?
#
loop_
_entity_poly.entity_id
_entity_poly.type
_entity_poly.pdbx_seq_one_letter_code
_entity_poly.pdbx_strand_id
1 'polypeptide(L)'
;MEEKTREQASSRLWFCMRTGRITASKFKNACHTDPTCPSHSLIMSICHPEMAGFNTEATKWGCHPEKTLRDAYCRYQKEKHVNFTVSDSGLFLSNEHPYLGASPDGLVTHECCGAGGCET
;
A
#
# COMPACT_ATOMS: atom_id res chain seq x y z
N MET A 1 1.70 13.59 5.18
CA MET A 1 0.99 12.95 4.05
C MET A 1 0.48 11.56 4.44
N GLU A 2 1.33 10.73 5.00
CA GLU A 2 0.97 9.38 5.43
C GLU A 2 -0.28 9.37 6.33
N GLU A 3 -0.29 10.16 7.40
CA GLU A 3 -1.41 10.22 8.35
C GLU A 3 -2.75 10.61 7.71
N LYS A 4 -2.73 11.50 6.71
CA LYS A 4 -3.93 11.97 6.02
C LYS A 4 -4.49 10.96 5.03
N THR A 5 -3.77 9.91 4.75
CA THR A 5 -4.11 8.86 3.75
C THR A 5 -4.28 7.47 4.36
N ARG A 6 -4.36 7.35 5.70
CA ARG A 6 -4.50 6.06 6.41
C ARG A 6 -5.77 5.30 6.06
N GLU A 7 -6.82 5.99 5.65
CA GLU A 7 -8.04 5.36 5.16
C GLU A 7 -7.88 4.70 3.78
N GLN A 8 -6.72 4.86 3.14
CA GLN A 8 -6.34 4.27 1.85
C GLN A 8 -7.46 4.39 0.79
N ALA A 9 -8.00 3.26 0.32
CA ALA A 9 -9.00 3.23 -0.74
C ALA A 9 -10.31 3.98 -0.41
N SER A 10 -10.58 4.31 0.87
CA SER A 10 -11.71 5.14 1.29
C SER A 10 -11.39 6.64 1.19
N SER A 11 -10.12 7.01 1.00
CA SER A 11 -9.67 8.39 0.94
C SER A 11 -9.49 8.87 -0.49
N ARG A 12 -10.22 9.94 -0.86
CA ARG A 12 -10.00 10.61 -2.15
C ARG A 12 -8.59 11.17 -2.28
N LEU A 13 -8.03 11.68 -1.19
CA LEU A 13 -6.67 12.20 -1.16
C LEU A 13 -5.63 11.11 -1.49
N TRP A 14 -5.84 9.89 -1.00
CA TRP A 14 -4.97 8.76 -1.29
C TRP A 14 -4.90 8.46 -2.79
N PHE A 15 -6.03 8.45 -3.50
CA PHE A 15 -6.05 8.32 -4.96
C PHE A 15 -5.38 9.48 -5.67
N CYS A 16 -5.69 10.72 -5.26
CA CYS A 16 -5.06 11.91 -5.86
C CYS A 16 -3.53 11.88 -5.74
N MET A 17 -3.02 11.48 -4.59
CA MET A 17 -1.58 11.42 -4.36
C MET A 17 -0.89 10.25 -5.05
N ARG A 18 -1.62 9.22 -5.42
CA ARG A 18 -1.12 8.08 -6.22
C ARG A 18 -1.10 8.37 -7.72
N THR A 19 -1.90 9.32 -8.18
CA THR A 19 -1.99 9.69 -9.60
C THR A 19 -0.62 10.10 -10.14
N GLY A 20 -0.23 9.48 -11.25
CA GLY A 20 1.07 9.71 -11.88
C GLY A 20 2.27 9.10 -11.15
N ARG A 21 2.05 8.27 -10.13
CA ARG A 21 3.11 7.60 -9.38
C ARG A 21 3.08 6.10 -9.54
N ILE A 22 4.26 5.51 -9.51
CA ILE A 22 4.45 4.05 -9.54
C ILE A 22 4.40 3.55 -8.10
N THR A 23 3.48 2.64 -7.83
CA THR A 23 3.35 1.96 -6.54
C THR A 23 3.83 0.52 -6.63
N ALA A 24 3.97 -0.18 -5.49
CA ALA A 24 4.49 -1.53 -5.42
C ALA A 24 3.77 -2.49 -6.38
N SER A 25 2.44 -2.42 -6.46
CA SER A 25 1.63 -3.28 -7.35
C SER A 25 1.90 -3.06 -8.84
N LYS A 26 2.47 -1.92 -9.22
CA LYS A 26 2.74 -1.55 -10.61
C LYS A 26 4.22 -1.54 -10.95
N PHE A 27 5.08 -1.67 -9.97
CA PHE A 27 6.53 -1.55 -10.11
C PHE A 27 7.10 -2.57 -11.10
N LYS A 28 6.70 -3.83 -10.99
CA LYS A 28 7.12 -4.88 -11.91
C LYS A 28 6.75 -4.55 -13.37
N ASN A 29 5.50 -4.16 -13.61
CA ASN A 29 5.03 -3.82 -14.95
C ASN A 29 5.75 -2.59 -15.50
N ALA A 30 6.04 -1.60 -14.66
CA ALA A 30 6.81 -0.42 -15.06
C ALA A 30 8.24 -0.77 -15.46
N CYS A 31 8.89 -1.71 -14.76
CA CYS A 31 10.24 -2.17 -15.11
C CYS A 31 10.29 -2.99 -16.40
N HIS A 32 9.22 -3.70 -16.75
CA HIS A 32 9.17 -4.59 -17.91
C HIS A 32 8.53 -3.97 -19.17
N THR A 33 7.90 -2.79 -19.06
CA THR A 33 7.33 -2.13 -20.24
C THR A 33 8.43 -1.50 -21.10
N ASP A 34 8.22 -1.47 -22.43
CA ASP A 34 9.13 -0.80 -23.36
C ASP A 34 9.08 0.73 -23.13
N PRO A 35 10.19 1.39 -22.79
CA PRO A 35 10.20 2.85 -22.59
C PRO A 35 9.83 3.66 -23.82
N THR A 36 10.03 3.11 -25.03
CA THR A 36 9.71 3.78 -26.29
C THR A 36 8.25 3.60 -26.68
N CYS A 37 7.61 2.53 -26.20
CA CYS A 37 6.21 2.22 -26.45
C CYS A 37 5.58 1.58 -25.19
N PRO A 38 5.35 2.40 -24.13
CA PRO A 38 4.83 1.86 -22.87
C PRO A 38 3.43 1.30 -23.04
N SER A 39 3.11 0.27 -22.24
CA SER A 39 1.77 -0.34 -22.22
C SER A 39 0.69 0.69 -21.89
N HIS A 40 -0.30 0.83 -22.76
CA HIS A 40 -1.43 1.75 -22.56
C HIS A 40 -2.20 1.46 -21.26
N SER A 41 -2.45 0.19 -20.96
CA SER A 41 -3.14 -0.21 -19.73
C SER A 41 -2.35 0.15 -18.46
N LEU A 42 -1.01 0.05 -18.51
CA LEU A 42 -0.14 0.48 -17.42
C LEU A 42 -0.22 1.98 -17.22
N ILE A 43 -0.11 2.78 -18.28
CA ILE A 43 -0.21 4.24 -18.22
C ILE A 43 -1.56 4.66 -17.65
N MET A 44 -2.66 4.08 -18.12
CA MET A 44 -3.99 4.37 -17.61
C MET A 44 -4.13 4.04 -16.13
N SER A 45 -3.56 2.94 -15.70
CA SER A 45 -3.59 2.54 -14.28
C SER A 45 -2.76 3.44 -13.36
N ILE A 46 -1.72 4.07 -13.89
CA ILE A 46 -0.89 5.04 -13.16
C ILE A 46 -1.56 6.42 -13.11
N CYS A 47 -2.13 6.86 -14.23
CA CYS A 47 -2.76 8.18 -14.34
C CYS A 47 -4.16 8.22 -13.70
N HIS A 48 -4.87 7.10 -13.66
CA HIS A 48 -6.23 6.99 -13.15
C HIS A 48 -6.36 5.81 -12.16
N PRO A 49 -5.70 5.87 -11.00
CA PRO A 49 -5.74 4.77 -10.03
C PRO A 49 -7.14 4.51 -9.47
N GLU A 50 -8.02 5.50 -9.45
CA GLU A 50 -9.41 5.37 -9.02
C GLU A 50 -10.25 4.44 -9.93
N MET A 51 -9.90 4.32 -11.19
CA MET A 51 -10.60 3.45 -12.13
C MET A 51 -10.23 1.97 -11.96
N ALA A 52 -9.13 1.65 -11.31
CA ALA A 52 -8.72 0.29 -10.99
C ALA A 52 -9.52 -0.30 -9.81
N GLY A 53 -10.29 0.52 -9.11
CA GLY A 53 -11.11 0.15 -7.95
C GLY A 53 -12.48 -0.42 -8.29
N PHE A 54 -12.63 -1.21 -9.37
CA PHE A 54 -13.89 -1.93 -9.58
C PHE A 54 -14.12 -2.91 -8.43
N ASN A 55 -15.18 -2.67 -7.67
CA ASN A 55 -15.71 -3.57 -6.65
C ASN A 55 -16.22 -4.87 -7.30
N THR A 56 -15.32 -5.74 -7.68
CA THR A 56 -15.65 -7.12 -8.01
C THR A 56 -15.78 -7.92 -6.70
N GLU A 57 -16.61 -8.94 -6.69
CA GLU A 57 -16.70 -9.84 -5.53
C GLU A 57 -15.33 -10.40 -5.13
N ALA A 58 -14.44 -10.61 -6.11
CA ALA A 58 -13.06 -11.02 -5.89
C ALA A 58 -12.25 -10.01 -5.07
N THR A 59 -12.45 -8.70 -5.26
CA THR A 59 -11.78 -7.65 -4.46
C THR A 59 -12.36 -7.55 -3.06
N LYS A 60 -13.64 -7.84 -2.87
CA LYS A 60 -14.28 -7.94 -1.53
C LYS A 60 -13.76 -9.13 -0.75
N TRP A 61 -13.49 -10.25 -1.41
CA TRP A 61 -12.87 -11.42 -0.79
C TRP A 61 -11.43 -11.16 -0.33
N GLY A 62 -10.67 -10.33 -1.03
CA GLY A 62 -9.31 -9.94 -0.65
C GLY A 62 -9.24 -9.09 0.62
N CYS A 63 -10.24 -8.23 0.87
CA CYS A 63 -10.25 -7.33 2.04
C CYS A 63 -10.58 -8.03 3.37
N HIS A 64 -11.32 -9.13 3.36
CA HIS A 64 -11.75 -9.83 4.58
C HIS A 64 -10.64 -10.70 5.19
N PRO A 65 -9.88 -11.49 4.41
CA PRO A 65 -8.74 -12.24 4.93
C PRO A 65 -7.59 -11.38 5.46
N GLU A 66 -7.36 -10.20 4.86
CA GLU A 66 -6.29 -9.27 5.22
C GLU A 66 -6.37 -8.83 6.69
N LYS A 67 -7.55 -8.42 7.16
CA LYS A 67 -7.75 -8.04 8.56
C LYS A 67 -7.51 -9.20 9.51
N THR A 68 -7.99 -10.38 9.18
CA THR A 68 -7.81 -11.61 9.99
C THR A 68 -6.35 -12.02 10.06
N LEU A 69 -5.62 -11.95 8.95
CA LEU A 69 -4.18 -12.22 8.89
C LEU A 69 -3.37 -11.22 9.69
N ARG A 70 -3.72 -9.93 9.60
CA ARG A 70 -3.09 -8.86 10.37
C ARG A 70 -3.30 -9.04 11.88
N ASP A 71 -4.51 -9.41 12.31
CA ASP A 71 -4.83 -9.67 13.72
C ASP A 71 -4.09 -10.91 14.24
N ALA A 72 -3.98 -11.97 13.45
CA ALA A 72 -3.22 -13.17 13.78
C ALA A 72 -1.71 -12.88 13.88
N TYR A 73 -1.17 -12.12 12.94
CA TYR A 73 0.22 -11.65 12.97
C TYR A 73 0.51 -10.81 14.21
N CYS A 74 -0.37 -9.87 14.53
CA CYS A 74 -0.25 -9.01 15.70
C CYS A 74 -0.21 -9.85 17.00
N ARG A 75 -1.10 -10.83 17.14
CA ARG A 75 -1.11 -11.74 18.31
C ARG A 75 0.18 -12.53 18.43
N TYR A 76 0.65 -13.11 17.33
CA TYR A 76 1.88 -13.89 17.31
C TYR A 76 3.12 -13.06 17.68
N GLN A 77 3.21 -11.85 17.20
CA GLN A 77 4.33 -10.97 17.47
C GLN A 77 4.31 -10.33 18.87
N LYS A 78 3.12 -10.11 19.45
CA LYS A 78 2.99 -9.63 20.83
C LYS A 78 3.62 -10.57 21.86
N GLU A 79 3.66 -11.87 21.58
CA GLU A 79 4.30 -12.86 22.44
C GLU A 79 5.82 -12.80 22.38
N LYS A 80 6.39 -12.26 21.32
CA LYS A 80 7.84 -12.25 21.03
C LYS A 80 8.52 -10.90 21.23
N HIS A 81 7.75 -9.81 21.23
CA HIS A 81 8.28 -8.46 21.27
C HIS A 81 7.63 -7.63 22.38
N VAL A 82 8.44 -6.73 22.94
CA VAL A 82 7.97 -5.80 23.98
C VAL A 82 7.20 -4.64 23.34
N ASN A 83 5.99 -4.38 23.84
CA ASN A 83 5.13 -3.30 23.35
C ASN A 83 4.91 -3.31 21.82
N PHE A 84 4.68 -4.47 21.25
CA PHE A 84 4.37 -4.62 19.83
C PHE A 84 3.00 -4.01 19.51
N THR A 85 2.97 -3.10 18.55
CA THR A 85 1.75 -2.48 18.05
C THR A 85 1.71 -2.49 16.53
N VAL A 86 0.51 -2.66 15.98
CA VAL A 86 0.23 -2.52 14.54
C VAL A 86 -0.81 -1.43 14.38
N SER A 87 -0.48 -0.41 13.61
CA SER A 87 -1.38 0.71 13.28
C SER A 87 -1.66 0.76 11.78
N ASP A 88 -2.73 1.47 11.43
CA ASP A 88 -3.04 1.72 10.03
C ASP A 88 -1.94 2.55 9.37
N SER A 89 -1.71 2.28 8.09
CA SER A 89 -0.72 2.96 7.27
C SER A 89 -1.36 3.71 6.11
N GLY A 90 -0.81 4.84 5.79
CA GLY A 90 -1.16 5.63 4.63
C GLY A 90 -0.13 5.52 3.50
N LEU A 91 -0.10 6.53 2.65
CA LEU A 91 0.81 6.61 1.52
C LEU A 91 2.12 7.29 1.90
N PHE A 92 3.21 6.57 1.69
CA PHE A 92 4.57 7.09 1.76
C PHE A 92 5.05 7.50 0.37
N LEU A 93 5.63 8.68 0.25
CA LEU A 93 6.24 9.18 -0.97
C LEU A 93 7.75 9.26 -0.78
N SER A 94 8.50 8.85 -1.81
CA SER A 94 9.95 9.00 -1.82
C SER A 94 10.34 10.45 -2.06
N ASN A 95 11.23 10.99 -1.24
CA ASN A 95 11.79 12.34 -1.45
C ASN A 95 12.82 12.35 -2.58
N GLU A 96 13.59 11.27 -2.73
CA GLU A 96 14.60 11.12 -3.77
C GLU A 96 13.97 10.80 -5.14
N HIS A 97 12.88 10.03 -5.12
CA HIS A 97 12.15 9.59 -6.31
C HIS A 97 10.67 9.93 -6.17
N PRO A 98 10.24 11.18 -6.42
CA PRO A 98 8.87 11.62 -6.21
C PRO A 98 7.80 10.85 -7.02
N TYR A 99 8.23 10.13 -8.05
CA TYR A 99 7.37 9.25 -8.86
C TYR A 99 7.11 7.88 -8.21
N LEU A 100 7.73 7.58 -7.05
CA LEU A 100 7.51 6.34 -6.29
C LEU A 100 6.67 6.60 -5.05
N GLY A 101 5.74 5.71 -4.79
CA GLY A 101 4.93 5.69 -3.59
C GLY A 101 4.68 4.27 -3.08
N ALA A 102 4.47 4.12 -1.79
CA ALA A 102 4.13 2.85 -1.16
C ALA A 102 3.05 3.02 -0.10
N SER A 103 2.11 2.11 -0.06
CA SER A 103 1.06 2.05 0.96
C SER A 103 1.10 0.67 1.61
N PRO A 104 1.90 0.47 2.67
CA PRO A 104 1.90 -0.79 3.42
C PRO A 104 0.53 -1.06 4.05
N ASP A 105 0.21 -2.31 4.34
CA ASP A 105 -1.03 -2.70 5.00
C ASP A 105 -1.07 -2.28 6.47
N GLY A 106 0.09 -2.09 7.09
CA GLY A 106 0.20 -1.60 8.45
C GLY A 106 1.59 -1.12 8.82
N LEU A 107 1.66 -0.32 9.87
CA LEU A 107 2.90 0.08 10.52
C LEU A 107 3.08 -0.72 11.80
N VAL A 108 4.21 -1.35 11.96
CA VAL A 108 4.59 -2.08 13.16
C VAL A 108 5.61 -1.30 13.97
N THR A 109 5.39 -1.24 15.27
CA THR A 109 6.34 -0.65 16.21
C THR A 109 6.54 -1.58 17.39
N HIS A 110 7.78 -1.71 17.85
CA HIS A 110 8.13 -2.45 19.05
C HIS A 110 9.41 -1.89 19.66
N GLU A 111 9.54 -1.93 20.98
CA GLU A 111 10.65 -1.30 21.69
C GLU A 111 11.99 -1.99 21.46
N CYS A 112 11.97 -3.31 21.20
CA CYS A 112 13.20 -4.10 21.06
C CYS A 112 13.88 -3.99 19.70
N CYS A 113 13.16 -3.72 18.60
CA CYS A 113 13.70 -3.74 17.23
C CYS A 113 13.32 -2.52 16.38
N GLY A 114 12.53 -1.56 16.90
CA GLY A 114 12.15 -0.33 16.20
C GLY A 114 10.84 -0.42 15.42
N ALA A 115 10.78 0.21 14.26
CA ALA A 115 9.59 0.32 13.45
C ALA A 115 9.77 -0.26 12.04
N GLY A 116 8.68 -0.73 11.45
CA GLY A 116 8.68 -1.28 10.09
C GLY A 116 7.30 -1.25 9.44
N GLY A 117 7.22 -1.67 8.19
CA GLY A 117 5.97 -1.91 7.47
C GLY A 117 5.55 -3.37 7.56
N CYS A 118 4.25 -3.60 7.54
CA CYS A 118 3.62 -4.92 7.42
C CYS A 118 2.87 -5.00 6.10
N GLU A 119 3.06 -6.09 5.38
CA GLU A 119 2.38 -6.40 4.13
C GLU A 119 1.77 -7.80 4.24
N THR A 120 0.54 -7.97 3.79
CA THR A 120 -0.20 -9.24 3.87
C THR A 120 -0.50 -9.84 2.52
#